data_73e2303ce73caef011b1bc24910bc3c2
#
_entry.id   73e2303ce73caef011b1bc24910bc3c2
#
_cell.length_a   1.000
_cell.length_b   1.000
_cell.length_c   1.000
_cell.angle_alpha   90.00
_cell.angle_beta   90.00
_cell.angle_gamma   90.00
#
_symmetry.space_group_name_H-M   'P 1'
#
loop_
_entity.id
_entity.type
_entity.pdbx_description
1 polymer ?
#
loop_
_entity_poly.entity_id
_entity_poly.type
_entity_poly.pdbx_seq_one_letter_code
_entity_poly.pdbx_strand_id
1 'polypeptide(L)'
;MSLERVIKALIELGLARIDAEVYVYLAKDGPQRVIDLAKALNYDKQKIYTSLKNLQEKRIVTVTSQKQSIFSALPFEDALDLLIKMKKEQAQTKQERKKELLANWKIKE
;
A
#
# COMPACT_ATOMS: atom_id res chain seq x y z
N MET A 1 19.62 9.60 2.25
CA MET A 1 18.85 8.38 2.55
C MET A 1 18.57 7.63 1.26
N SER A 2 18.82 6.34 1.23
CA SER A 2 18.58 5.56 0.02
C SER A 2 17.10 5.23 -0.13
N LEU A 3 16.64 5.12 -1.38
CA LEU A 3 15.25 4.75 -1.66
C LEU A 3 14.93 3.34 -1.16
N GLU A 4 15.93 2.47 -1.13
CA GLU A 4 15.76 1.11 -0.63
C GLU A 4 15.36 1.10 0.85
N ARG A 5 15.89 2.00 1.66
CA ARG A 5 15.48 2.13 3.07
C ARG A 5 14.03 2.54 3.19
N VAL A 6 13.60 3.47 2.35
CA VAL A 6 12.19 3.91 2.33
C VAL A 6 11.28 2.75 1.92
N ILE A 7 11.66 2.02 0.88
CA ILE A 7 10.90 0.85 0.41
C ILE A 7 10.78 -0.20 1.52
N LYS A 8 11.87 -0.51 2.20
CA LYS A 8 11.85 -1.47 3.31
C LYS A 8 10.95 -1.02 4.46
N ALA A 9 10.98 0.27 4.79
CA ALA A 9 10.12 0.82 5.83
C ALA A 9 8.64 0.67 5.46
N LEU A 10 8.29 0.92 4.20
CA LEU A 10 6.92 0.75 3.71
C LEU A 10 6.48 -0.71 3.74
N ILE A 11 7.38 -1.63 3.44
CA ILE A 11 7.10 -3.06 3.54
C ILE A 11 6.81 -3.45 4.99
N GLU A 12 7.58 -2.94 5.93
CA GLU A 12 7.34 -3.17 7.36
C GLU A 12 5.98 -2.64 7.81
N LEU A 13 5.50 -1.57 7.16
CA LEU A 13 4.17 -1.00 7.45
C LEU A 13 3.03 -1.73 6.74
N GLY A 14 3.35 -2.79 5.99
CA GLY A 14 2.34 -3.67 5.42
C GLY A 14 2.18 -3.63 3.91
N LEU A 15 3.02 -2.89 3.19
CA LEU A 15 2.96 -2.90 1.73
C LEU A 15 3.74 -4.09 1.16
N ALA A 16 3.24 -4.65 0.06
CA ALA A 16 4.03 -5.57 -0.75
C ALA A 16 5.18 -4.80 -1.39
N ARG A 17 6.26 -5.49 -1.74
CA ARG A 17 7.43 -4.82 -2.32
C ARG A 17 7.10 -4.03 -3.58
N ILE A 18 6.34 -4.61 -4.50
CA ILE A 18 5.96 -3.91 -5.74
C ILE A 18 5.14 -2.65 -5.42
N ASP A 19 4.25 -2.72 -4.44
CA ASP A 19 3.42 -1.59 -4.05
C ASP A 19 4.29 -0.46 -3.48
N ALA A 20 5.26 -0.80 -2.66
CA ALA A 20 6.21 0.19 -2.12
C ALA A 20 7.02 0.86 -3.23
N GLU A 21 7.50 0.07 -4.19
CA GLU A 21 8.25 0.61 -5.32
C GLU A 21 7.41 1.55 -6.19
N VAL A 22 6.17 1.15 -6.50
CA VAL A 22 5.24 1.97 -7.29
C VAL A 22 4.94 3.27 -6.56
N TYR A 23 4.63 3.20 -5.27
CA TYR A 23 4.35 4.38 -4.48
C TYR A 23 5.53 5.35 -4.47
N VAL A 24 6.73 4.85 -4.18
CA VAL A 24 7.93 5.69 -4.09
C VAL A 24 8.22 6.37 -5.43
N TYR A 25 8.06 5.65 -6.54
CA TYR A 25 8.28 6.24 -7.87
C TYR A 25 7.30 7.39 -8.12
N LEU A 26 6.02 7.19 -7.82
CA LEU A 26 5.00 8.23 -7.97
C LEU A 26 5.28 9.43 -7.06
N ALA A 27 5.69 9.18 -5.82
CA ALA A 27 5.97 10.26 -4.87
C ALA A 27 7.19 11.10 -5.28
N LYS A 28 8.17 10.47 -5.90
CA LYS A 28 9.42 11.13 -6.32
C LYS A 28 9.31 11.80 -7.67
N ASP A 29 8.72 11.13 -8.65
CA ASP A 29 8.72 11.59 -10.04
C ASP A 29 7.40 12.22 -10.48
N GLY A 30 6.42 12.25 -9.58
CA GLY A 30 5.13 12.87 -9.86
C GLY A 30 4.14 11.94 -10.55
N PRO A 31 2.97 12.47 -10.93
CA PRO A 31 1.92 11.66 -11.54
C PRO A 31 2.39 10.91 -12.79
N GLN A 32 1.98 9.66 -12.93
CA GLN A 32 2.40 8.77 -14.02
C GLN A 32 1.23 7.94 -14.53
N ARG A 33 1.38 7.45 -15.76
CA ARG A 33 0.47 6.46 -16.35
C ARG A 33 1.02 5.07 -16.09
N VAL A 34 0.15 4.07 -16.24
CA VAL A 34 0.54 2.66 -16.06
C VAL A 34 1.73 2.28 -16.95
N ILE A 35 1.69 2.69 -18.22
CA ILE A 35 2.75 2.35 -19.16
C ILE A 35 4.11 2.92 -18.73
N ASP A 36 4.11 4.12 -18.18
CA ASP A 36 5.34 4.77 -17.71
C ASP A 36 5.91 4.06 -16.49
N LEU A 37 5.03 3.66 -15.56
CA LEU A 37 5.43 2.89 -14.38
C LEU A 37 5.99 1.52 -14.75
N ALA A 38 5.32 0.84 -15.68
CA ALA A 38 5.74 -0.48 -16.14
C ALA A 38 7.15 -0.44 -16.73
N LYS A 39 7.42 0.57 -17.57
CA LYS A 39 8.73 0.74 -18.18
C LYS A 39 9.80 1.12 -17.17
N ALA A 40 9.48 2.06 -16.29
CA ALA A 40 10.46 2.59 -15.31
C ALA A 40 10.85 1.54 -14.29
N LEU A 41 9.91 0.73 -13.83
CA LEU A 41 10.13 -0.26 -12.77
C LEU A 41 10.39 -1.66 -13.30
N ASN A 42 10.30 -1.84 -14.61
CA ASN A 42 10.53 -3.13 -15.27
C ASN A 42 9.59 -4.24 -14.78
N TYR A 43 8.31 -3.88 -14.67
CA TYR A 43 7.23 -4.83 -14.38
C TYR A 43 6.25 -4.84 -15.56
N ASP A 44 5.50 -5.93 -15.72
CA ASP A 44 4.45 -5.95 -16.73
C ASP A 44 3.26 -5.10 -16.28
N LYS A 45 2.43 -4.68 -17.23
CA LYS A 45 1.30 -3.79 -16.98
C LYS A 45 0.31 -4.39 -15.99
N GLN A 46 0.09 -5.70 -16.06
CA GLN A 46 -0.86 -6.37 -15.17
C GLN A 46 -0.45 -6.24 -13.71
N LYS A 47 0.83 -6.42 -13.41
CA LYS A 47 1.34 -6.27 -12.05
C LYS A 47 1.22 -4.84 -11.57
N ILE A 48 1.46 -3.87 -12.45
CA ILE A 48 1.31 -2.44 -12.11
C ILE A 48 -0.17 -2.12 -11.82
N TYR A 49 -1.10 -2.60 -12.64
CA TYR A 49 -2.53 -2.40 -12.39
C TYR A 49 -2.95 -2.94 -11.04
N THR A 50 -2.54 -4.16 -10.73
CA THR A 50 -2.86 -4.78 -9.45
C THR A 50 -2.29 -3.98 -8.29
N SER A 51 -1.05 -3.53 -8.41
CA SER A 51 -0.39 -2.70 -7.40
C SER A 51 -1.13 -1.39 -7.19
N LEU A 52 -1.46 -0.68 -8.26
CA LEU A 52 -2.18 0.59 -8.19
C LEU A 52 -3.55 0.41 -7.53
N LYS A 53 -4.24 -0.67 -7.85
CA LYS A 53 -5.52 -0.98 -7.21
C LYS A 53 -5.36 -1.17 -5.71
N ASN A 54 -4.35 -1.92 -5.28
CA ASN A 54 -4.06 -2.13 -3.86
C ASN A 54 -3.76 -0.79 -3.16
N LEU A 55 -2.96 0.05 -3.81
CA LEU A 55 -2.59 1.35 -3.25
C LEU A 55 -3.79 2.31 -3.18
N GLN A 56 -4.70 2.24 -4.16
CA GLN A 56 -5.93 3.03 -4.13
C GLN A 56 -6.85 2.57 -3.00
N GLU A 57 -6.94 1.28 -2.75
CA GLU A 57 -7.73 0.75 -1.65
C GLU A 57 -7.21 1.24 -0.30
N LYS A 58 -5.90 1.43 -0.19
CA LYS A 58 -5.27 1.99 1.00
C LYS A 58 -5.30 3.52 1.03
N ARG A 59 -5.84 4.16 -0.02
CA ARG A 59 -5.99 5.61 -0.13
C ARG A 59 -4.67 6.39 -0.19
N ILE A 60 -3.57 5.73 -0.53
CA ILE A 60 -2.26 6.39 -0.66
C ILE A 60 -1.89 6.71 -2.10
N VAL A 61 -2.71 6.26 -3.04
CA VAL A 61 -2.61 6.63 -4.47
C VAL A 61 -4.01 6.99 -4.95
N THR A 62 -4.10 8.03 -5.78
CA THR A 62 -5.36 8.47 -6.37
C THR A 62 -5.24 8.56 -7.88
N VAL A 63 -6.38 8.49 -8.57
CA VAL A 63 -6.43 8.74 -10.01
C VAL A 63 -6.66 10.23 -10.21
N THR A 64 -5.70 10.93 -10.82
CA THR A 64 -5.83 12.38 -11.08
C THR A 64 -6.57 12.67 -12.36
N SER A 65 -6.60 11.72 -13.30
CA SER A 65 -7.36 11.83 -14.54
C SER A 65 -7.83 10.44 -14.95
N GLN A 66 -9.13 10.18 -14.83
CA GLN A 66 -9.69 8.90 -15.25
C GLN A 66 -9.58 8.71 -16.76
N LYS A 67 -9.72 9.79 -17.51
CA LYS A 67 -9.68 9.76 -18.97
C LYS A 67 -8.32 9.32 -19.50
N GLN A 68 -7.23 9.71 -18.82
CA GLN A 68 -5.87 9.38 -19.23
C GLN A 68 -5.23 8.32 -18.32
N SER A 69 -5.94 7.87 -17.30
CA SER A 69 -5.44 6.89 -16.32
C SER A 69 -4.11 7.34 -15.71
N ILE A 70 -4.09 8.58 -15.20
CA ILE A 70 -2.92 9.15 -14.52
C ILE A 70 -3.10 8.97 -13.02
N PHE A 71 -2.07 8.42 -12.38
CA PHE A 71 -2.07 8.13 -10.95
C PHE A 71 -1.12 9.04 -10.21
N SER A 72 -1.49 9.41 -9.00
CA SER A 72 -0.71 10.32 -8.18
C SER A 72 -0.59 9.77 -6.76
N ALA A 73 0.56 9.97 -6.15
CA ALA A 73 0.81 9.53 -4.77
C ALA A 73 0.39 10.59 -3.77
N LEU A 74 -0.17 10.14 -2.64
CA LEU A 74 -0.40 10.99 -1.49
C LEU A 74 0.97 11.43 -0.95
N PRO A 75 1.09 12.66 -0.38
CA PRO A 75 2.35 13.08 0.24
C PRO A 75 2.86 12.06 1.25
N PHE A 76 4.16 11.88 1.31
CA PHE A 76 4.79 10.81 2.09
C PHE A 76 4.38 10.80 3.55
N GLU A 77 4.36 11.97 4.19
CA GLU A 77 3.94 12.07 5.60
C GLU A 77 2.51 11.56 5.81
N ASP A 78 1.60 11.96 4.93
CA ASP A 78 0.20 11.54 5.00
C ASP A 78 0.05 10.05 4.74
N ALA A 79 0.81 9.51 3.80
CA ALA A 79 0.80 8.08 3.51
C ALA A 79 1.30 7.27 4.71
N LEU A 80 2.36 7.72 5.36
CA LEU A 80 2.88 7.07 6.57
C LEU A 80 1.85 7.06 7.68
N ASP A 81 1.17 8.19 7.91
CA ASP A 81 0.14 8.30 8.95
C ASP A 81 -1.00 7.30 8.71
N LEU A 82 -1.46 7.18 7.45
CA LEU A 82 -2.50 6.24 7.10
C LEU A 82 -2.07 4.79 7.31
N LEU A 83 -0.87 4.44 6.87
CA LEU A 83 -0.35 3.08 6.99
C LEU A 83 -0.17 2.68 8.46
N ILE A 84 0.33 3.60 9.28
CA ILE A 84 0.49 3.37 10.72
C ILE A 84 -0.87 3.14 11.37
N LYS A 85 -1.85 3.97 11.04
CA LYS A 85 -3.22 3.84 11.56
C LYS A 85 -3.83 2.49 11.19
N MET A 86 -3.69 2.09 9.93
CA MET A 86 -4.22 0.80 9.46
C MET A 86 -3.57 -0.38 10.17
N LYS A 87 -2.27 -0.31 10.42
CA LYS A 87 -1.55 -1.37 11.12
C LYS A 87 -2.02 -1.50 12.57
N LYS A 88 -2.29 -0.37 13.25
CA LYS A 88 -2.83 -0.38 14.61
C LYS A 88 -4.23 -1.00 14.64
N GLU A 89 -5.09 -0.65 13.70
CA GLU A 89 -6.43 -1.21 13.59
C GLU A 89 -6.39 -2.72 13.36
N GLN A 90 -5.49 -3.19 12.50
CA GLN A 90 -5.31 -4.62 12.25
C GLN A 90 -4.87 -5.36 13.51
N ALA A 91 -3.96 -4.77 14.29
CA ALA A 91 -3.50 -5.37 15.54
C ALA A 91 -4.64 -5.51 16.54
N GLN A 92 -5.49 -4.47 16.68
CA GLN A 92 -6.66 -4.51 17.56
C GLN A 92 -7.65 -5.60 17.13
N THR A 93 -7.91 -5.69 15.84
CA THR A 93 -8.82 -6.71 15.28
C THR A 93 -8.31 -8.12 15.57
N LYS A 94 -7.01 -8.35 15.45
CA LYS A 94 -6.40 -9.64 15.73
C LYS A 94 -6.54 -10.00 17.22
N GLN A 95 -6.37 -9.05 18.12
CA GLN A 95 -6.52 -9.26 19.55
C GLN A 95 -7.97 -9.62 19.92
N GLU A 96 -8.93 -8.89 19.36
CA GLU A 96 -10.34 -9.16 19.57
C GLU A 96 -10.73 -10.54 19.05
N ARG A 97 -10.24 -10.90 17.87
CA ARG A 97 -10.49 -12.22 17.29
C ARG A 97 -9.89 -13.34 18.15
N LYS A 98 -8.71 -13.11 18.69
CA LYS A 98 -8.08 -14.07 19.61
C LYS A 98 -8.95 -14.33 20.82
N LYS A 99 -9.46 -13.27 21.46
CA LYS A 99 -10.33 -13.39 22.63
C LYS A 99 -11.59 -14.18 22.31
N GLU A 100 -12.21 -13.87 21.17
CA GLU A 100 -13.41 -14.55 20.71
C GLU A 100 -13.16 -16.03 20.47
N LEU A 101 -12.07 -16.37 19.81
CA LEU A 101 -11.70 -17.76 19.54
C LEU A 101 -11.46 -18.54 20.83
N LEU A 102 -10.77 -17.93 21.79
CA LEU A 102 -10.50 -18.57 23.08
C LEU A 102 -11.78 -18.80 23.87
N ALA A 103 -12.71 -17.84 23.85
CA ALA A 103 -14.00 -17.99 24.49
C ALA A 103 -14.79 -19.15 23.91
N ASN A 104 -14.83 -19.26 22.57
CA ASN A 104 -15.51 -20.36 21.89
C ASN A 104 -14.86 -21.71 22.17
N TRP A 105 -13.54 -21.74 22.27
CA TRP A 105 -12.79 -22.95 22.57
C TRP A 105 -13.19 -23.51 23.95
N LYS A 106 -13.33 -22.65 24.95
CA LYS A 106 -13.72 -23.05 26.31
C LYS A 106 -15.15 -23.59 26.37
N ILE A 107 -16.06 -23.03 25.57
CA ILE A 107 -17.46 -23.44 25.55
C ILE A 107 -17.64 -24.87 25.03
N LYS A 108 -16.77 -25.32 24.16
CA LYS A 108 -16.86 -26.65 23.55
C LYS A 108 -16.46 -27.79 24.47
N GLU A 109 -15.92 -27.50 25.61
CA GLU A 109 -15.62 -28.51 26.62
C GLU A 109 -16.80 -28.68 27.55
#